data_56ede5dd62c5392302a3b73def2cf43f
#
_entry.id   56ede5dd62c5392302a3b73def2cf43f
#
_cell.length_a   1.000
_cell.length_b   1.000
_cell.length_c   1.000
_cell.angle_alpha   90.00
_cell.angle_beta   90.00
_cell.angle_gamma   90.00
#
_symmetry.space_group_name_H-M   'P 1'
#
loop_
_entity.id
_entity.type
_entity.pdbx_description
1 polymer ?
#
loop_
_entity_poly.entity_id
_entity_poly.type
_entity_poly.pdbx_seq_one_letter_code
_entity_poly.pdbx_strand_id
1 'polypeptide(L)'
;MYRERACAHSIPISPAPLKPSAAAAKEQGTIAGLPATPPGLAALRVLTDVPVPASNASIDYAAFLHAHVLSQPHSVMRYDQAGETLWVKRAGALNPSWRYRVLGALAKAFKMPCSAPCPTRGQGGRCHRGAAPARLCRARPARPEVLAVSEDGFVMRHLGAPGERTPSLSDEMEEAIARGANAVLAHWKQGLQAISKVHKAGTTLSQAFARNLVRCPDGVIGYIDFEDDPTAHLPLPVCQVRDALCYAHSTAWMLERAGALPEARKHWRAWVQTLSPEARQVLHASIVRLAWAQRLPMDRKLGRDGQRIRMAFELLRADL
;
A
#
# COMPACT_ATOMS: atom_id res chain seq x y z
N MET A 1 4.81 -31.24 -54.43
CA MET A 1 3.76 -30.94 -55.43
C MET A 1 2.61 -30.21 -54.79
N TYR A 2 2.27 -29.03 -55.34
CA TYR A 2 1.14 -28.15 -55.07
C TYR A 2 1.18 -27.38 -53.75
N ARG A 3 1.10 -26.12 -53.70
CA ARG A 3 1.06 -24.86 -54.49
C ARG A 3 0.69 -23.76 -53.50
N GLU A 4 1.48 -22.70 -53.54
CA GLU A 4 1.21 -21.39 -52.96
C GLU A 4 -0.17 -20.83 -53.38
N ARG A 5 -0.79 -20.06 -52.50
CA ARG A 5 -1.49 -18.83 -52.89
C ARG A 5 -1.37 -17.80 -51.82
N ALA A 6 -0.63 -16.77 -52.16
CA ALA A 6 -0.68 -15.46 -51.54
C ALA A 6 -2.00 -14.74 -51.86
N CYS A 7 -2.49 -13.93 -50.94
CA CYS A 7 -3.27 -12.75 -51.25
C CYS A 7 -2.98 -11.67 -50.21
N ALA A 8 -2.25 -10.68 -50.65
CA ALA A 8 -2.04 -9.41 -50.01
C ALA A 8 -3.30 -8.54 -50.16
N HIS A 9 -3.69 -7.85 -49.11
CA HIS A 9 -4.38 -6.53 -49.24
C HIS A 9 -3.95 -5.63 -48.08
N SER A 10 -2.98 -4.79 -48.41
CA SER A 10 -2.59 -3.61 -47.62
C SER A 10 -3.59 -2.49 -47.90
N ILE A 11 -4.11 -1.87 -46.88
CA ILE A 11 -4.76 -0.56 -46.95
C ILE A 11 -4.01 0.38 -46.01
N PRO A 12 -3.39 1.45 -46.51
CA PRO A 12 -2.74 2.45 -45.70
C PRO A 12 -3.77 3.49 -45.21
N ILE A 13 -3.84 3.73 -43.89
CA ILE A 13 -4.53 4.87 -43.35
C ILE A 13 -3.50 5.92 -43.00
N SER A 14 -3.52 6.99 -43.79
CA SER A 14 -2.75 8.22 -43.64
C SER A 14 -3.32 9.06 -42.50
N PRO A 15 -2.53 9.68 -41.62
CA PRO A 15 -3.03 10.65 -40.66
C PRO A 15 -3.15 12.04 -41.32
N ALA A 16 -4.29 12.67 -41.16
CA ALA A 16 -4.55 14.06 -41.56
C ALA A 16 -3.85 15.07 -40.62
N PRO A 17 -3.36 16.19 -41.16
CA PRO A 17 -2.66 17.18 -40.37
C PRO A 17 -3.62 18.12 -39.63
N LEU A 18 -3.34 18.36 -38.34
CA LEU A 18 -3.97 19.43 -37.55
C LEU A 18 -3.40 20.80 -37.95
N LYS A 19 -4.27 21.70 -38.31
CA LYS A 19 -3.97 23.11 -38.58
C LYS A 19 -3.69 23.89 -37.29
N PRO A 20 -2.72 24.80 -37.27
CA PRO A 20 -2.53 25.73 -36.17
C PRO A 20 -3.49 26.95 -36.32
N SER A 21 -4.16 27.31 -35.26
CA SER A 21 -4.91 28.58 -35.13
C SER A 21 -3.99 29.64 -34.56
N ALA A 22 -3.71 30.64 -35.38
CA ALA A 22 -3.03 31.85 -35.00
C ALA A 22 -4.08 32.89 -34.58
N ALA A 23 -3.86 33.55 -33.46
CA ALA A 23 -4.29 34.91 -33.24
C ALA A 23 -3.37 35.60 -32.23
N ALA A 24 -2.45 36.38 -32.78
CA ALA A 24 -1.70 37.39 -32.08
C ALA A 24 -2.50 38.68 -32.10
N ALA A 25 -2.55 39.36 -30.96
CA ALA A 25 -2.74 40.82 -30.97
C ALA A 25 -1.92 41.43 -29.85
N LYS A 26 -0.98 42.22 -30.27
CA LYS A 26 -0.22 43.21 -29.49
C LYS A 26 -1.17 44.30 -29.00
N GLU A 27 -0.94 44.82 -27.81
CA GLU A 27 -0.98 46.27 -27.59
C GLU A 27 0.00 46.66 -26.49
N GLN A 28 0.94 47.50 -26.87
CA GLN A 28 1.82 48.30 -26.03
C GLN A 28 1.07 49.57 -25.64
N GLY A 29 1.14 49.98 -24.40
CA GLY A 29 0.65 51.27 -23.93
C GLY A 29 1.51 51.76 -22.76
N THR A 30 2.19 52.82 -23.03
CA THR A 30 3.29 53.45 -22.25
C THR A 30 2.72 54.48 -21.27
N ILE A 31 3.30 54.48 -20.04
CA ILE A 31 3.65 55.62 -19.15
C ILE A 31 2.60 56.69 -18.82
N ALA A 32 2.37 56.94 -17.54
CA ALA A 32 2.68 58.15 -16.82
C ALA A 32 1.80 58.37 -15.58
N GLY A 33 2.43 58.86 -14.51
CA GLY A 33 1.82 59.82 -13.60
C GLY A 33 1.45 59.34 -12.21
N LEU A 34 2.38 59.44 -11.30
CA LEU A 34 2.09 59.66 -9.87
C LEU A 34 1.49 61.05 -9.69
N PRO A 35 0.53 61.27 -8.83
CA PRO A 35 0.69 62.36 -7.87
C PRO A 35 0.51 61.98 -6.42
N ALA A 36 1.30 62.67 -5.66
CA ALA A 36 1.45 63.01 -4.27
C ALA A 36 0.27 62.68 -3.29
N THR A 37 0.69 62.20 -2.15
CA THR A 37 0.00 62.09 -0.87
C THR A 37 -0.45 63.46 -0.32
N PRO A 38 -1.61 63.57 0.30
CA PRO A 38 -1.84 64.54 1.36
C PRO A 38 -1.88 63.90 2.74
N PRO A 39 -1.46 64.63 3.80
CA PRO A 39 -1.33 64.10 5.13
C PRO A 39 -2.62 64.20 5.98
N GLY A 40 -2.76 63.27 6.88
CA GLY A 40 -3.50 63.49 8.10
C GLY A 40 -4.92 62.99 8.11
N LEU A 41 -5.11 61.89 8.83
CA LEU A 41 -6.17 61.77 9.83
C LEU A 41 -5.86 60.59 10.76
N ALA A 42 -5.67 61.00 11.99
CA ALA A 42 -5.45 60.11 13.11
C ALA A 42 -6.73 59.36 13.49
N ALA A 43 -6.52 58.15 14.04
CA ALA A 43 -7.41 57.47 14.96
C ALA A 43 -8.76 56.95 14.39
N LEU A 44 -8.79 55.65 14.08
CA LEU A 44 -9.84 54.80 14.60
C LEU A 44 -9.24 53.42 14.92
N ARG A 45 -8.81 53.25 16.16
CA ARG A 45 -8.66 51.94 16.76
C ARG A 45 -10.06 51.36 16.90
N VAL A 46 -10.44 50.50 16.00
CA VAL A 46 -11.54 49.55 16.29
C VAL A 46 -10.89 48.27 16.74
N LEU A 47 -10.86 48.14 18.05
CA LEU A 47 -10.74 46.87 18.76
C LEU A 47 -11.90 45.99 18.30
N THR A 48 -11.61 45.06 17.42
CA THR A 48 -12.40 43.84 17.33
C THR A 48 -11.46 42.71 17.76
N ASP A 49 -11.27 42.62 19.10
CA ASP A 49 -10.97 41.35 19.75
C ASP A 49 -12.18 40.46 19.51
N VAL A 50 -12.20 39.78 18.39
CA VAL A 50 -12.97 38.56 18.26
C VAL A 50 -12.14 37.51 18.95
N PRO A 51 -12.55 36.97 20.09
CA PRO A 51 -11.87 35.84 20.69
C PRO A 51 -11.98 34.70 19.70
N VAL A 52 -10.85 34.36 19.06
CA VAL A 52 -10.71 33.08 18.39
C VAL A 52 -10.99 32.04 19.49
N PRO A 53 -12.03 31.23 19.39
CA PRO A 53 -12.23 30.18 20.37
C PRO A 53 -11.06 29.23 20.25
N ALA A 54 -10.11 29.32 21.16
CA ALA A 54 -9.14 28.26 21.43
C ALA A 54 -9.92 27.09 22.06
N SER A 55 -10.66 26.37 21.25
CA SER A 55 -11.20 25.08 21.67
C SER A 55 -10.10 24.05 21.54
N ASN A 56 -9.13 24.05 22.46
CA ASN A 56 -8.37 22.87 22.82
C ASN A 56 -9.28 21.90 23.58
N ALA A 57 -10.41 21.55 23.02
CA ALA A 57 -11.20 20.43 23.49
C ALA A 57 -10.42 19.18 23.07
N SER A 58 -9.70 18.59 24.04
CA SER A 58 -9.07 17.30 23.82
C SER A 58 -10.16 16.30 23.41
N ILE A 59 -9.93 15.60 22.28
CA ILE A 59 -10.87 14.59 21.80
C ILE A 59 -10.90 13.44 22.81
N ASP A 60 -12.08 13.11 23.31
CA ASP A 60 -12.30 11.83 23.99
C ASP A 60 -12.38 10.73 22.91
N TYR A 61 -11.23 10.10 22.63
CA TYR A 61 -11.14 9.08 21.59
C TYR A 61 -11.97 7.83 21.90
N ALA A 62 -12.24 7.52 23.18
CA ALA A 62 -13.05 6.38 23.56
C ALA A 62 -14.53 6.65 23.28
N ALA A 63 -15.05 7.81 23.65
CA ALA A 63 -16.40 8.25 23.32
C ALA A 63 -16.57 8.39 21.79
N PHE A 64 -15.56 8.96 21.11
CA PHE A 64 -15.56 9.08 19.66
C PHE A 64 -15.63 7.70 18.97
N LEU A 65 -14.82 6.74 19.41
CA LEU A 65 -14.84 5.37 18.87
C LEU A 65 -16.22 4.74 19.05
N HIS A 66 -16.81 4.82 20.24
CA HIS A 66 -18.11 4.25 20.54
C HIS A 66 -19.22 4.85 19.65
N ALA A 67 -19.19 6.16 19.41
CA ALA A 67 -20.18 6.84 18.58
C ALA A 67 -20.12 6.43 17.09
N HIS A 68 -18.91 6.12 16.58
CA HIS A 68 -18.69 5.96 15.13
C HIS A 68 -18.48 4.52 14.66
N VAL A 69 -17.92 3.64 15.50
CA VAL A 69 -17.45 2.32 15.06
C VAL A 69 -18.54 1.44 14.44
N LEU A 70 -19.75 1.46 14.99
CA LEU A 70 -20.87 0.65 14.48
C LEU A 70 -21.72 1.39 13.45
N SER A 71 -21.78 2.72 13.50
CA SER A 71 -22.61 3.55 12.62
C SER A 71 -21.97 3.81 11.25
N GLN A 72 -20.65 3.66 11.12
CA GLN A 72 -19.96 3.92 9.86
C GLN A 72 -20.33 2.90 8.75
N PRO A 73 -20.48 3.33 7.48
CA PRO A 73 -20.89 2.46 6.37
C PRO A 73 -19.81 1.45 5.97
N HIS A 74 -18.53 1.81 6.12
CA HIS A 74 -17.41 0.97 5.73
C HIS A 74 -16.65 0.43 6.95
N SER A 75 -15.89 -0.66 6.75
CA SER A 75 -15.06 -1.24 7.83
C SER A 75 -13.94 -0.32 8.28
N VAL A 76 -13.49 0.60 7.43
CA VAL A 76 -12.48 1.61 7.73
C VAL A 76 -12.98 2.95 7.21
N MET A 77 -13.00 3.97 8.06
CA MET A 77 -13.42 5.33 7.72
C MET A 77 -12.43 6.36 8.25
N ARG A 78 -12.25 7.42 7.48
CA ARG A 78 -11.50 8.61 7.86
C ARG A 78 -12.44 9.65 8.43
N TYR A 79 -12.01 10.30 9.50
CA TYR A 79 -12.70 11.40 10.14
C TYR A 79 -11.72 12.55 10.37
N ASP A 80 -12.16 13.78 10.11
CA ASP A 80 -11.41 14.98 10.46
C ASP A 80 -12.15 15.67 11.62
N GLN A 81 -11.55 15.66 12.82
CA GLN A 81 -12.15 16.11 14.07
C GLN A 81 -11.18 16.98 14.86
N ALA A 82 -11.60 18.17 15.27
CA ALA A 82 -10.82 19.11 16.09
C ALA A 82 -9.38 19.34 15.60
N GLY A 83 -9.19 19.43 14.27
CA GLY A 83 -7.89 19.63 13.67
C GLY A 83 -7.01 18.37 13.58
N GLU A 84 -7.53 17.21 13.93
CA GLU A 84 -6.85 15.92 13.75
C GLU A 84 -7.53 15.06 12.68
N THR A 85 -6.75 14.28 11.95
CA THR A 85 -7.26 13.24 11.06
C THR A 85 -7.17 11.89 11.74
N LEU A 86 -8.31 11.25 11.91
CA LEU A 86 -8.48 9.98 12.60
C LEU A 86 -8.98 8.91 11.64
N TRP A 87 -8.61 7.67 11.89
CA TRP A 87 -9.13 6.51 11.19
C TRP A 87 -9.80 5.58 12.19
N VAL A 88 -11.08 5.28 11.94
CA VAL A 88 -11.82 4.29 12.72
C VAL A 88 -11.87 2.99 11.91
N LYS A 89 -11.34 1.92 12.48
CA LYS A 89 -11.42 0.57 11.90
C LYS A 89 -12.34 -0.29 12.75
N ARG A 90 -13.43 -0.77 12.13
CA ARG A 90 -14.34 -1.73 12.76
C ARG A 90 -13.68 -3.10 12.83
N ALA A 91 -13.86 -3.79 13.94
CA ALA A 91 -13.48 -5.19 14.04
C ALA A 91 -14.23 -5.98 12.97
N GLY A 92 -13.49 -6.64 12.09
CA GLY A 92 -14.08 -7.51 11.07
C GLY A 92 -14.87 -8.64 11.72
N ALA A 93 -15.96 -9.10 11.07
CA ALA A 93 -16.60 -10.34 11.43
C ALA A 93 -15.56 -11.45 11.47
N LEU A 94 -15.62 -12.31 12.48
CA LEU A 94 -14.78 -13.49 12.55
C LEU A 94 -15.02 -14.30 11.29
N ASN A 95 -14.02 -14.43 10.44
CA ASN A 95 -14.12 -15.34 9.31
C ASN A 95 -14.51 -16.72 9.83
N PRO A 96 -15.49 -17.41 9.21
CA PRO A 96 -15.92 -18.72 9.68
C PRO A 96 -14.72 -19.65 9.86
N SER A 97 -14.63 -20.31 11.02
CA SER A 97 -13.51 -21.18 11.39
C SER A 97 -13.23 -22.29 10.36
N TRP A 98 -14.26 -22.67 9.56
CA TRP A 98 -14.10 -23.66 8.50
C TRP A 98 -13.19 -23.15 7.34
N ARG A 99 -13.25 -21.83 7.02
CA ARG A 99 -12.33 -21.23 6.01
C ARG A 99 -10.87 -21.34 6.45
N TYR A 100 -10.60 -21.08 7.73
CA TYR A 100 -9.26 -21.26 8.28
C TYR A 100 -8.83 -22.72 8.28
N ARG A 101 -9.77 -23.65 8.56
CA ARG A 101 -9.48 -25.09 8.51
C ARG A 101 -9.20 -25.55 7.09
N VAL A 102 -10.00 -25.13 6.11
CA VAL A 102 -9.79 -25.47 4.68
C VAL A 102 -8.47 -24.88 4.18
N LEU A 103 -8.22 -23.59 4.41
CA LEU A 103 -6.94 -22.95 4.03
C LEU A 103 -5.75 -23.58 4.75
N GLY A 104 -5.90 -23.90 6.02
CA GLY A 104 -4.88 -24.63 6.79
C GLY A 104 -4.65 -26.06 6.29
N ALA A 105 -5.69 -26.79 5.91
CA ALA A 105 -5.59 -28.12 5.31
C ALA A 105 -4.92 -28.05 3.93
N LEU A 106 -5.28 -27.08 3.09
CA LEU A 106 -4.64 -26.83 1.81
C LEU A 106 -3.18 -26.43 1.99
N ALA A 107 -2.87 -25.52 2.92
CA ALA A 107 -1.49 -25.14 3.23
C ALA A 107 -0.66 -26.34 3.71
N LYS A 108 -1.24 -27.25 4.51
CA LYS A 108 -0.61 -28.52 4.93
C LYS A 108 -0.46 -29.48 3.76
N ALA A 109 -1.53 -29.67 2.94
CA ALA A 109 -1.50 -30.56 1.79
C ALA A 109 -0.42 -30.14 0.77
N PHE A 110 -0.30 -28.83 0.55
CA PHE A 110 0.77 -28.29 -0.30
C PHE A 110 2.08 -28.06 0.43
N LYS A 111 2.18 -28.45 1.71
CA LYS A 111 3.37 -28.24 2.56
C LYS A 111 3.86 -26.78 2.51
N MET A 112 2.94 -25.80 2.51
CA MET A 112 3.23 -24.36 2.46
C MET A 112 2.92 -23.68 3.79
N PRO A 113 3.74 -23.84 4.85
CA PRO A 113 3.47 -23.28 6.16
C PRO A 113 3.36 -21.75 6.15
N CYS A 114 4.06 -21.10 5.23
CA CYS A 114 4.00 -19.64 5.04
C CYS A 114 2.64 -19.13 4.52
N SER A 115 1.81 -19.98 3.94
CA SER A 115 0.46 -19.63 3.45
C SER A 115 -0.64 -20.02 4.44
N ALA A 116 -0.32 -20.69 5.54
CA ALA A 116 -1.29 -21.06 6.55
C ALA A 116 -1.84 -19.80 7.24
N PRO A 117 -3.17 -19.65 7.36
CA PRO A 117 -3.74 -18.58 8.16
C PRO A 117 -3.41 -18.82 9.63
N CYS A 118 -2.99 -17.77 10.35
CA CYS A 118 -2.82 -17.86 11.79
C CYS A 118 -4.20 -17.93 12.45
N PRO A 119 -4.46 -18.93 13.29
CA PRO A 119 -5.71 -18.99 14.03
C PRO A 119 -5.76 -17.81 15.01
N THR A 120 -6.78 -16.97 14.86
CA THR A 120 -7.08 -15.96 15.87
C THR A 120 -7.52 -16.67 17.14
N ARG A 121 -6.75 -16.57 18.21
CA ARG A 121 -7.15 -17.10 19.54
C ARG A 121 -8.44 -16.43 19.96
N GLY A 122 -9.39 -17.24 20.46
CA GLY A 122 -10.69 -16.76 20.95
C GLY A 122 -10.54 -15.70 22.06
N GLN A 123 -11.57 -14.88 22.18
CA GLN A 123 -11.85 -13.80 23.15
C GLN A 123 -10.72 -12.90 23.66
N GLY A 124 -9.48 -13.39 23.88
CA GLY A 124 -8.32 -12.57 24.26
C GLY A 124 -7.60 -11.91 23.09
N GLY A 125 -7.85 -12.34 21.84
CA GLY A 125 -7.20 -11.82 20.64
C GLY A 125 -7.84 -10.55 20.04
N ARG A 126 -9.00 -10.13 20.55
CA ARG A 126 -9.69 -8.94 20.05
C ARG A 126 -8.95 -7.63 20.34
N CYS A 127 -8.29 -7.56 21.49
CA CYS A 127 -7.56 -6.36 21.92
C CYS A 127 -6.27 -6.07 21.12
N HIS A 128 -5.78 -7.02 20.32
CA HIS A 128 -4.51 -6.88 19.58
C HIS A 128 -4.65 -6.61 18.08
N ARG A 129 -5.87 -6.55 17.54
CA ARG A 129 -6.10 -6.38 16.09
C ARG A 129 -5.63 -5.05 15.49
N GLY A 130 -5.23 -4.09 16.29
CA GLY A 130 -4.68 -2.82 15.82
C GLY A 130 -3.27 -2.54 16.33
N ALA A 131 -2.77 -3.34 17.28
CA ALA A 131 -1.45 -3.14 17.85
C ALA A 131 -0.41 -3.87 17.01
N ALA A 132 0.63 -3.15 16.58
CA ALA A 132 1.80 -3.78 15.98
C ALA A 132 2.45 -4.76 16.97
N PRO A 133 3.05 -5.87 16.50
CA PRO A 133 3.81 -6.76 17.35
C PRO A 133 4.80 -6.02 18.23
N ALA A 134 4.94 -6.41 19.49
CA ALA A 134 5.81 -5.73 20.47
C ALA A 134 7.26 -5.53 19.98
N ARG A 135 7.76 -6.46 19.17
CA ARG A 135 9.08 -6.37 18.54
C ARG A 135 9.15 -5.27 17.47
N LEU A 136 8.07 -5.06 16.72
CA LEU A 136 7.99 -3.98 15.75
C LEU A 136 7.97 -2.61 16.44
N CYS A 137 7.40 -2.51 17.66
CA CYS A 137 7.46 -1.30 18.47
C CYS A 137 8.89 -0.88 18.83
N ARG A 138 9.78 -1.86 19.07
CA ARG A 138 11.20 -1.59 19.37
C ARG A 138 11.99 -1.08 18.17
N ALA A 139 11.61 -1.49 16.95
CA ALA A 139 12.25 -1.07 15.71
C ALA A 139 11.86 0.36 15.29
N ARG A 140 10.93 1.02 16.00
CA ARG A 140 10.37 2.36 15.69
C ARG A 140 10.03 2.58 14.20
N PRO A 141 9.39 1.64 13.50
CA PRO A 141 8.89 1.93 12.16
C PRO A 141 7.76 2.98 12.24
N ALA A 142 7.63 3.78 11.20
CA ALA A 142 6.48 4.69 11.08
C ALA A 142 5.18 3.87 11.06
N ARG A 143 4.35 4.02 12.07
CA ARG A 143 3.07 3.34 12.24
C ARG A 143 2.05 4.25 12.88
N PRO A 144 0.76 4.10 12.58
CA PRO A 144 -0.28 4.86 13.24
C PRO A 144 -0.25 4.63 14.76
N GLU A 145 -0.45 5.71 15.50
CA GLU A 145 -0.71 5.64 16.93
C GLU A 145 -2.14 5.16 17.14
N VAL A 146 -2.33 4.12 17.96
CA VAL A 146 -3.64 3.66 18.38
C VAL A 146 -4.09 4.51 19.57
N LEU A 147 -5.19 5.24 19.42
CA LEU A 147 -5.69 6.22 20.37
C LEU A 147 -6.75 5.66 21.32
N ALA A 148 -7.60 4.76 20.81
CA ALA A 148 -8.55 4.01 21.61
C ALA A 148 -8.87 2.67 20.98
N VAL A 149 -9.28 1.70 21.82
CA VAL A 149 -9.65 0.34 21.42
C VAL A 149 -10.92 -0.08 22.15
N SER A 150 -11.84 -0.75 21.45
CA SER A 150 -13.02 -1.41 22.00
C SER A 150 -13.17 -2.82 21.44
N GLU A 151 -14.21 -3.55 21.87
CA GLU A 151 -14.54 -4.85 21.27
C GLU A 151 -14.94 -4.74 19.79
N ASP A 152 -15.54 -3.61 19.40
CA ASP A 152 -16.08 -3.37 18.07
C ASP A 152 -15.06 -2.79 17.09
N GLY A 153 -13.90 -2.32 17.58
CA GLY A 153 -12.86 -1.75 16.72
C GLY A 153 -11.86 -0.87 17.46
N PHE A 154 -11.18 -0.03 16.70
CA PHE A 154 -10.20 0.90 17.25
C PHE A 154 -10.12 2.19 16.43
N VAL A 155 -9.65 3.26 17.06
CA VAL A 155 -9.30 4.51 16.41
C VAL A 155 -7.79 4.70 16.41
N MET A 156 -7.26 5.15 15.29
CA MET A 156 -5.83 5.43 15.11
C MET A 156 -5.62 6.80 14.47
N ARG A 157 -4.49 7.41 14.80
CA ARG A 157 -4.07 8.69 14.23
C ARG A 157 -3.60 8.50 12.79
N HIS A 158 -3.89 9.45 11.93
CA HIS A 158 -3.31 9.51 10.58
C HIS A 158 -1.79 9.65 10.63
N LEU A 159 -1.08 9.08 9.64
CA LEU A 159 0.38 9.13 9.55
C LEU A 159 0.93 10.46 8.97
N GLY A 160 0.06 11.33 8.46
CA GLY A 160 0.39 12.67 7.99
C GLY A 160 -0.24 13.75 8.86
N ALA A 161 0.05 15.01 8.58
CA ALA A 161 -0.69 16.12 9.15
C ALA A 161 -2.13 16.15 8.61
N PRO A 162 -3.05 16.86 9.28
CA PRO A 162 -4.41 17.02 8.79
C PRO A 162 -4.43 17.54 7.36
N GLY A 163 -5.21 16.89 6.49
CA GLY A 163 -5.30 17.22 5.08
C GLY A 163 -4.21 16.64 4.18
N GLU A 164 -3.12 16.15 4.71
CA GLU A 164 -2.07 15.50 3.91
C GLU A 164 -2.51 14.12 3.41
N ARG A 165 -2.02 13.75 2.24
CA ARG A 165 -2.24 12.41 1.67
C ARG A 165 -1.11 11.48 2.10
N THR A 166 -1.48 10.26 2.50
CA THR A 166 -0.54 9.17 2.73
C THR A 166 -0.92 8.01 1.80
N PRO A 167 -0.55 8.10 0.50
CA PRO A 167 -0.92 7.09 -0.48
C PRO A 167 -0.29 5.74 -0.11
N SER A 168 -0.98 4.66 -0.42
CA SER A 168 -0.36 3.34 -0.34
C SER A 168 0.66 3.15 -1.47
N LEU A 169 1.64 2.31 -1.23
CA LEU A 169 2.62 1.97 -2.27
C LEU A 169 1.94 1.28 -3.47
N SER A 170 0.81 0.60 -3.24
CA SER A 170 -0.02 0.04 -4.31
C SER A 170 -0.57 1.13 -5.22
N ASP A 171 -1.13 2.21 -4.65
CA ASP A 171 -1.69 3.33 -5.40
C ASP A 171 -0.60 4.07 -6.18
N GLU A 172 0.55 4.35 -5.52
CA GLU A 172 1.70 4.99 -6.18
C GLU A 172 2.25 4.18 -7.35
N MET A 173 2.35 2.84 -7.18
CA MET A 173 2.79 1.95 -8.27
C MET A 173 1.77 1.90 -9.41
N GLU A 174 0.48 1.89 -9.10
CA GLU A 174 -0.59 1.86 -10.09
C GLU A 174 -0.61 3.17 -10.91
N GLU A 175 -0.50 4.32 -10.26
CA GLU A 175 -0.34 5.63 -10.89
C GLU A 175 0.97 5.72 -11.72
N ALA A 176 2.04 5.05 -11.26
CA ALA A 176 3.32 5.05 -11.94
C ALA A 176 3.34 4.23 -13.23
N ILE A 177 2.36 3.33 -13.46
CA ILE A 177 2.30 2.51 -14.70
C ILE A 177 2.29 3.38 -15.94
N ALA A 178 1.54 4.49 -15.92
CA ALA A 178 1.49 5.44 -17.04
C ALA A 178 2.83 6.16 -17.31
N ARG A 179 3.71 6.23 -16.30
CA ARG A 179 5.06 6.83 -16.40
C ARG A 179 6.14 5.82 -16.84
N GLY A 180 5.78 4.55 -16.96
CA GLY A 180 6.62 3.48 -17.49
C GLY A 180 7.41 2.68 -16.45
N ALA A 181 8.20 1.73 -16.94
CA ALA A 181 8.87 0.70 -16.16
C ALA A 181 9.74 1.24 -15.01
N ASN A 182 10.55 2.27 -15.30
CA ASN A 182 11.47 2.82 -14.29
C ASN A 182 10.75 3.45 -13.11
N ALA A 183 9.60 4.11 -13.34
CA ALA A 183 8.82 4.73 -12.29
C ALA A 183 8.21 3.67 -11.34
N VAL A 184 7.61 2.62 -11.90
CA VAL A 184 7.06 1.51 -11.11
C VAL A 184 8.17 0.79 -10.33
N LEU A 185 9.31 0.53 -10.98
CA LEU A 185 10.45 -0.13 -10.38
C LEU A 185 11.04 0.67 -9.21
N ALA A 186 11.05 2.00 -9.30
CA ALA A 186 11.53 2.87 -8.23
C ALA A 186 10.68 2.70 -6.95
N HIS A 187 9.35 2.78 -7.06
CA HIS A 187 8.43 2.56 -5.93
C HIS A 187 8.54 1.13 -5.39
N TRP A 188 8.59 0.14 -6.28
CA TRP A 188 8.73 -1.25 -5.89
C TRP A 188 10.01 -1.52 -5.08
N LYS A 189 11.15 -0.97 -5.47
CA LYS A 189 12.41 -1.10 -4.72
C LYS A 189 12.31 -0.47 -3.32
N GLN A 190 11.61 0.64 -3.18
CA GLN A 190 11.39 1.26 -1.88
C GLN A 190 10.62 0.34 -0.93
N GLY A 191 9.61 -0.39 -1.44
CA GLY A 191 8.89 -1.40 -0.65
C GLY A 191 9.79 -2.55 -0.21
N LEU A 192 10.66 -3.08 -1.09
CA LEU A 192 11.65 -4.09 -0.69
C LEU A 192 12.61 -3.58 0.39
N GLN A 193 13.06 -2.33 0.28
CA GLN A 193 13.92 -1.72 1.29
C GLN A 193 13.20 -1.56 2.63
N ALA A 194 11.92 -1.17 2.60
CA ALA A 194 11.09 -1.05 3.80
C ALA A 194 10.92 -2.41 4.50
N ILE A 195 10.59 -3.45 3.76
CA ILE A 195 10.52 -4.83 4.27
C ILE A 195 11.87 -5.26 4.85
N SER A 196 12.98 -5.00 4.15
CA SER A 196 14.33 -5.32 4.65
C SER A 196 14.66 -4.66 5.97
N LYS A 197 14.26 -3.40 6.18
CA LYS A 197 14.47 -2.70 7.46
C LYS A 197 13.77 -3.43 8.61
N VAL A 198 12.54 -3.88 8.38
CA VAL A 198 11.76 -4.63 9.38
C VAL A 198 12.38 -6.00 9.66
N HIS A 199 12.79 -6.73 8.61
CA HIS A 199 13.42 -8.04 8.76
C HIS A 199 14.77 -7.95 9.48
N LYS A 200 15.61 -6.95 9.16
CA LYS A 200 16.90 -6.71 9.86
C LYS A 200 16.71 -6.36 11.33
N ALA A 201 15.58 -5.78 11.71
CA ALA A 201 15.23 -5.55 13.12
C ALA A 201 14.74 -6.81 13.84
N GLY A 202 14.83 -8.00 13.22
CA GLY A 202 14.45 -9.28 13.80
C GLY A 202 12.94 -9.47 13.96
N THR A 203 12.14 -8.83 13.10
CA THR A 203 10.67 -8.90 13.13
C THR A 203 10.08 -9.08 11.73
N THR A 204 8.77 -9.00 11.60
CA THR A 204 7.98 -9.21 10.39
C THR A 204 6.79 -8.24 10.36
N LEU A 205 6.23 -8.01 9.18
CA LEU A 205 5.02 -7.21 8.97
C LEU A 205 3.74 -8.06 9.04
N SER A 206 3.88 -9.40 9.10
CA SER A 206 2.74 -10.32 9.04
C SER A 206 2.11 -10.45 7.65
N GLN A 207 1.80 -9.34 6.99
CA GLN A 207 1.20 -9.28 5.66
C GLN A 207 1.71 -8.04 4.90
N ALA A 208 2.90 -8.10 4.33
CA ALA A 208 3.53 -7.01 3.61
C ALA A 208 2.92 -6.79 2.21
N PHE A 209 1.59 -6.70 2.11
CA PHE A 209 0.96 -6.26 0.85
C PHE A 209 1.31 -4.79 0.56
N ALA A 210 1.50 -4.44 -0.69
CA ALA A 210 1.83 -3.07 -1.08
C ALA A 210 0.80 -2.03 -0.61
N ARG A 211 -0.47 -2.41 -0.47
CA ARG A 211 -1.53 -1.55 0.09
C ARG A 211 -1.35 -1.23 1.58
N ASN A 212 -0.58 -2.05 2.29
CA ASN A 212 -0.32 -1.91 3.74
C ASN A 212 0.98 -1.12 4.02
N LEU A 213 1.70 -0.76 2.97
CA LEU A 213 2.86 0.12 3.01
C LEU A 213 2.41 1.50 2.52
N VAL A 214 2.49 2.52 3.35
CA VAL A 214 2.01 3.87 3.03
C VAL A 214 3.16 4.86 3.07
N ARG A 215 3.13 5.83 2.16
CA ARG A 215 4.13 6.90 2.16
C ARG A 215 3.70 8.00 3.11
N CYS A 216 4.53 8.26 4.12
CA CYS A 216 4.40 9.41 4.99
C CYS A 216 4.88 10.69 4.27
N PRO A 217 4.47 11.89 4.71
CA PRO A 217 4.87 13.16 4.09
C PRO A 217 6.38 13.40 4.06
N ASP A 218 7.11 12.86 5.03
CA ASP A 218 8.59 12.90 5.10
C ASP A 218 9.26 11.91 4.13
N GLY A 219 8.48 11.20 3.29
CA GLY A 219 8.96 10.21 2.34
C GLY A 219 9.27 8.83 2.95
N VAL A 220 9.16 8.68 4.26
CA VAL A 220 9.33 7.38 4.92
C VAL A 220 8.16 6.45 4.62
N ILE A 221 8.44 5.17 4.43
CA ILE A 221 7.38 4.16 4.31
C ILE A 221 6.91 3.76 5.71
N GLY A 222 5.66 4.08 5.98
CA GLY A 222 4.93 3.61 7.15
C GLY A 222 4.18 2.31 6.88
N TYR A 223 3.71 1.69 7.95
CA TYR A 223 3.07 0.38 7.90
C TYR A 223 1.71 0.45 8.60
N ILE A 224 0.70 -0.13 7.97
CA ILE A 224 -0.66 -0.22 8.51
C ILE A 224 -1.15 -1.67 8.47
N ASP A 225 -2.29 -1.94 9.12
CA ASP A 225 -3.01 -3.21 9.03
C ASP A 225 -2.31 -4.41 9.69
N PHE A 226 -1.89 -4.24 10.95
CA PHE A 226 -1.35 -5.31 11.78
C PHE A 226 -2.50 -6.14 12.38
N GLU A 227 -2.98 -7.16 11.67
CA GLU A 227 -4.10 -7.98 12.13
C GLU A 227 -3.66 -9.17 12.98
N ASP A 228 -2.51 -9.77 12.67
CA ASP A 228 -2.02 -11.00 13.29
C ASP A 228 -0.55 -10.85 13.71
N ASP A 229 -0.16 -11.57 14.75
CA ASP A 229 1.25 -11.84 15.06
C ASP A 229 1.58 -13.30 14.72
N PRO A 230 2.05 -13.58 13.51
CA PRO A 230 2.38 -14.95 13.10
C PRO A 230 3.56 -15.53 13.88
N THR A 231 4.39 -14.69 14.51
CA THR A 231 5.57 -15.15 15.27
C THR A 231 5.19 -15.91 16.55
N ALA A 232 3.94 -15.76 17.00
CA ALA A 232 3.40 -16.57 18.10
C ALA A 232 3.26 -18.06 17.74
N HIS A 233 3.23 -18.41 16.44
CA HIS A 233 2.93 -19.78 15.98
C HIS A 233 3.91 -20.30 14.93
N LEU A 234 4.67 -19.42 14.28
CA LEU A 234 5.58 -19.76 13.19
C LEU A 234 6.99 -19.22 13.46
N PRO A 235 8.02 -19.94 13.04
CA PRO A 235 9.39 -19.43 13.09
C PRO A 235 9.53 -18.11 12.32
N LEU A 236 10.38 -17.21 12.83
CA LEU A 236 10.60 -15.90 12.21
C LEU A 236 10.97 -15.97 10.71
N PRO A 237 11.86 -16.88 10.25
CA PRO A 237 12.16 -17.01 8.82
C PRO A 237 10.92 -17.32 7.96
N VAL A 238 9.98 -18.12 8.47
CA VAL A 238 8.72 -18.42 7.77
C VAL A 238 7.83 -17.17 7.70
N CYS A 239 7.78 -16.38 8.78
CA CYS A 239 7.02 -15.14 8.81
C CYS A 239 7.60 -14.10 7.84
N GLN A 240 8.92 -13.98 7.75
CA GLN A 240 9.61 -13.11 6.81
C GLN A 240 9.37 -13.52 5.35
N VAL A 241 9.33 -14.83 5.07
CA VAL A 241 8.98 -15.35 3.74
C VAL A 241 7.52 -15.05 3.41
N ARG A 242 6.59 -15.10 4.37
CA ARG A 242 5.20 -14.66 4.14
C ARG A 242 5.14 -13.20 3.67
N ASP A 243 5.89 -12.31 4.32
CA ASP A 243 5.99 -10.91 3.89
C ASP A 243 6.46 -10.80 2.44
N ALA A 244 7.53 -11.53 2.08
CA ALA A 244 8.07 -11.58 0.72
C ALA A 244 7.03 -12.04 -0.31
N LEU A 245 6.31 -13.12 -0.01
CA LEU A 245 5.29 -13.68 -0.89
C LEU A 245 4.07 -12.76 -1.03
N CYS A 246 3.62 -12.11 0.06
CA CYS A 246 2.54 -11.13 0.03
C CYS A 246 2.92 -9.91 -0.82
N TYR A 247 4.17 -9.45 -0.70
CA TYR A 247 4.67 -8.34 -1.50
C TYR A 247 4.74 -8.70 -2.98
N ALA A 248 5.34 -9.83 -3.33
CA ALA A 248 5.39 -10.32 -4.69
C ALA A 248 3.98 -10.49 -5.30
N HIS A 249 3.05 -11.12 -4.57
CA HIS A 249 1.67 -11.32 -5.00
C HIS A 249 0.95 -10.00 -5.29
N SER A 250 1.15 -8.98 -4.46
CA SER A 250 0.46 -7.70 -4.61
C SER A 250 1.05 -6.80 -5.70
N THR A 251 2.31 -7.00 -6.08
CA THR A 251 3.05 -6.07 -6.94
C THR A 251 3.42 -6.59 -8.32
N ALA A 252 3.57 -7.92 -8.48
CA ALA A 252 4.09 -8.50 -9.72
C ALA A 252 3.26 -8.16 -10.96
N TRP A 253 1.94 -8.04 -10.83
CA TRP A 253 1.05 -7.68 -11.93
C TRP A 253 1.29 -6.23 -12.43
N MET A 254 1.65 -5.31 -11.52
CA MET A 254 1.98 -3.92 -11.88
C MET A 254 3.34 -3.84 -12.57
N LEU A 255 4.31 -4.63 -12.11
CA LEU A 255 5.62 -4.77 -12.75
C LEU A 255 5.48 -5.31 -14.17
N GLU A 256 4.67 -6.34 -14.36
CA GLU A 256 4.39 -6.92 -15.68
C GLU A 256 3.73 -5.90 -16.59
N ARG A 257 2.68 -5.24 -16.11
CA ARG A 257 1.92 -4.26 -16.89
C ARG A 257 2.75 -3.05 -17.32
N ALA A 258 3.75 -2.68 -16.52
CA ALA A 258 4.67 -1.60 -16.83
C ALA A 258 5.90 -2.06 -17.67
N GLY A 259 6.03 -3.36 -17.99
CA GLY A 259 7.21 -3.92 -18.63
C GLY A 259 8.46 -3.96 -17.75
N ALA A 260 8.30 -3.83 -16.42
CA ALA A 260 9.39 -3.76 -15.44
C ALA A 260 9.80 -5.13 -14.88
N LEU A 261 9.06 -6.19 -15.18
CA LEU A 261 9.27 -7.51 -14.58
C LEU A 261 10.67 -8.09 -14.81
N PRO A 262 11.30 -7.98 -16.01
CA PRO A 262 12.65 -8.51 -16.23
C PRO A 262 13.69 -7.86 -15.31
N GLU A 263 13.62 -6.55 -15.14
CA GLU A 263 14.55 -5.82 -14.26
C GLU A 263 14.24 -6.06 -12.77
N ALA A 264 12.95 -6.15 -12.44
CA ALA A 264 12.51 -6.51 -11.09
C ALA A 264 13.05 -7.87 -10.64
N ARG A 265 13.14 -8.87 -11.54
CA ARG A 265 13.75 -10.18 -11.26
C ARG A 265 15.21 -10.07 -10.83
N LYS A 266 16.00 -9.18 -11.45
CA LYS A 266 17.39 -8.97 -11.06
C LYS A 266 17.50 -8.40 -9.65
N HIS A 267 16.68 -7.39 -9.35
CA HIS A 267 16.62 -6.79 -8.02
C HIS A 267 16.07 -7.74 -6.96
N TRP A 268 15.06 -8.56 -7.31
CA TRP A 268 14.52 -9.60 -6.44
C TRP A 268 15.61 -10.59 -6.05
N ARG A 269 16.34 -11.12 -7.01
CA ARG A 269 17.45 -12.06 -6.77
C ARG A 269 18.51 -11.46 -5.84
N ALA A 270 18.93 -10.22 -6.10
CA ALA A 270 19.86 -9.53 -5.24
C ALA A 270 19.31 -9.32 -3.82
N TRP A 271 18.01 -9.00 -3.69
CA TRP A 271 17.36 -8.85 -2.40
C TRP A 271 17.28 -10.16 -1.63
N VAL A 272 16.96 -11.27 -2.28
CA VAL A 272 16.90 -12.60 -1.65
C VAL A 272 18.24 -13.00 -1.04
N GLN A 273 19.36 -12.61 -1.65
CA GLN A 273 20.69 -12.86 -1.07
C GLN A 273 20.93 -12.13 0.26
N THR A 274 20.13 -11.11 0.58
CA THR A 274 20.20 -10.39 1.86
C THR A 274 19.41 -11.06 2.99
N LEU A 275 18.60 -12.07 2.68
CA LEU A 275 17.83 -12.84 3.65
C LEU A 275 18.73 -13.82 4.42
N SER A 276 18.29 -14.26 5.61
CA SER A 276 18.98 -15.32 6.33
C SER A 276 19.00 -16.63 5.53
N PRO A 277 19.99 -17.52 5.75
CA PRO A 277 20.04 -18.82 5.07
C PRO A 277 18.75 -19.61 5.23
N GLU A 278 18.16 -19.60 6.43
CA GLU A 278 16.90 -20.30 6.74
C GLU A 278 15.74 -19.69 5.95
N ALA A 279 15.64 -18.36 5.89
CA ALA A 279 14.59 -17.69 5.11
C ALA A 279 14.73 -17.98 3.61
N ARG A 280 15.94 -17.99 3.08
CA ARG A 280 16.20 -18.38 1.68
C ARG A 280 15.77 -19.81 1.39
N GLN A 281 16.10 -20.75 2.28
CA GLN A 281 15.68 -22.14 2.13
C GLN A 281 14.15 -22.29 2.15
N VAL A 282 13.47 -21.61 3.07
CA VAL A 282 11.99 -21.60 3.13
C VAL A 282 11.39 -20.97 1.88
N LEU A 283 11.96 -19.85 1.40
CA LEU A 283 11.51 -19.19 0.19
C LEU A 283 11.66 -20.08 -1.05
N HIS A 284 12.84 -20.65 -1.26
CA HIS A 284 13.11 -21.58 -2.37
C HIS A 284 12.13 -22.76 -2.35
N ALA A 285 11.97 -23.43 -1.20
CA ALA A 285 11.01 -24.52 -1.05
C ALA A 285 9.56 -24.09 -1.35
N SER A 286 9.19 -22.86 -1.01
CA SER A 286 7.88 -22.29 -1.32
C SER A 286 7.69 -22.05 -2.82
N ILE A 287 8.71 -21.52 -3.51
CA ILE A 287 8.67 -21.27 -4.96
C ILE A 287 8.58 -22.60 -5.73
N VAL A 288 9.36 -23.61 -5.36
CA VAL A 288 9.28 -24.96 -5.96
C VAL A 288 7.85 -25.51 -5.88
N ARG A 289 7.20 -25.37 -4.71
CA ARG A 289 5.80 -25.81 -4.52
C ARG A 289 4.78 -24.98 -5.31
N LEU A 290 5.12 -23.74 -5.63
CA LEU A 290 4.30 -22.87 -6.48
C LEU A 290 4.49 -23.11 -7.98
N ALA A 291 5.36 -24.04 -8.39
CA ALA A 291 5.68 -24.28 -9.81
C ALA A 291 4.44 -24.61 -10.67
N TRP A 292 3.39 -25.19 -10.07
CA TRP A 292 2.11 -25.40 -10.75
C TRP A 292 1.48 -24.09 -11.28
N ALA A 293 1.79 -22.95 -10.65
CA ALA A 293 1.26 -21.65 -11.06
C ALA A 293 1.71 -21.25 -12.48
N GLN A 294 2.81 -21.79 -13.00
CA GLN A 294 3.21 -21.56 -14.39
C GLN A 294 2.19 -22.05 -15.42
N ARG A 295 1.31 -23.00 -15.03
CA ARG A 295 0.23 -23.52 -15.89
C ARG A 295 -1.00 -22.63 -15.89
N LEU A 296 -1.10 -21.65 -14.97
CA LEU A 296 -2.19 -20.70 -14.95
C LEU A 296 -2.09 -19.75 -16.16
N PRO A 297 -3.21 -19.35 -16.76
CA PRO A 297 -3.23 -18.38 -17.84
C PRO A 297 -2.73 -17.01 -17.37
N MET A 298 -2.06 -16.28 -18.25
CA MET A 298 -1.62 -14.89 -17.98
C MET A 298 -2.77 -13.90 -18.02
N ASP A 299 -3.87 -14.25 -18.66
CA ASP A 299 -5.09 -13.46 -18.72
C ASP A 299 -5.98 -13.68 -17.49
N ARG A 300 -7.16 -13.00 -17.49
CA ARG A 300 -8.12 -13.08 -16.39
C ARG A 300 -9.10 -14.25 -16.47
N LYS A 301 -8.85 -15.29 -17.27
CA LYS A 301 -9.77 -16.43 -17.41
C LYS A 301 -10.10 -17.12 -16.08
N LEU A 302 -9.13 -17.15 -15.15
CA LEU A 302 -9.32 -17.66 -13.79
C LEU A 302 -9.47 -16.55 -12.74
N GLY A 303 -9.99 -15.38 -13.16
CA GLY A 303 -10.17 -14.23 -12.28
C GLY A 303 -8.88 -13.45 -11.99
N ARG A 304 -9.00 -12.40 -11.17
CA ARG A 304 -7.86 -11.53 -10.81
C ARG A 304 -6.82 -12.26 -9.96
N ASP A 305 -7.26 -13.13 -9.09
CA ASP A 305 -6.35 -13.82 -8.16
C ASP A 305 -5.50 -14.86 -8.87
N GLY A 306 -6.08 -15.62 -9.82
CA GLY A 306 -5.33 -16.55 -10.66
C GLY A 306 -4.23 -15.84 -11.46
N GLN A 307 -4.56 -14.70 -12.06
CA GLN A 307 -3.59 -13.87 -12.78
C GLN A 307 -2.48 -13.36 -11.86
N ARG A 308 -2.82 -12.84 -10.67
CA ARG A 308 -1.84 -12.33 -9.69
C ARG A 308 -0.89 -13.43 -9.22
N ILE A 309 -1.42 -14.63 -8.93
CA ILE A 309 -0.59 -15.79 -8.55
C ILE A 309 0.37 -16.15 -9.68
N ARG A 310 -0.12 -16.20 -10.92
CA ARG A 310 0.74 -16.47 -12.09
C ARG A 310 1.86 -15.46 -12.22
N MET A 311 1.55 -14.16 -12.15
CA MET A 311 2.54 -13.10 -12.26
C MET A 311 3.52 -13.07 -11.08
N ALA A 312 3.03 -13.34 -9.86
CA ALA A 312 3.90 -13.50 -8.71
C ALA A 312 4.90 -14.64 -8.92
N PHE A 313 4.45 -15.79 -9.44
CA PHE A 313 5.34 -16.89 -9.77
C PHE A 313 6.39 -16.48 -10.81
N GLU A 314 6.01 -15.70 -11.83
CA GLU A 314 6.96 -15.19 -12.83
C GLU A 314 8.06 -14.31 -12.21
N LEU A 315 7.74 -13.52 -11.20
CA LEU A 315 8.74 -12.75 -10.45
C LEU A 315 9.64 -13.67 -9.60
N LEU A 316 9.02 -14.57 -8.84
CA LEU A 316 9.67 -15.43 -7.85
C LEU A 316 10.59 -16.48 -8.46
N ARG A 317 10.23 -17.05 -9.62
CA ARG A 317 11.04 -18.10 -10.29
C ARG A 317 12.44 -17.64 -10.72
N ALA A 318 12.75 -16.36 -10.56
CA ALA A 318 14.11 -15.86 -10.72
C ALA A 318 15.12 -16.52 -9.78
N ASP A 319 14.64 -17.16 -8.70
CA ASP A 319 15.42 -17.83 -7.65
C ASP A 319 15.42 -19.38 -7.78
N LEU A 320 14.82 -19.92 -8.82
CA LEU A 320 14.93 -21.33 -9.19
C LEU A 320 16.12 -21.56 -10.12
#